data_7a86e89fa4be8f31d9a1a1f45d2ae912
#
_entry.id   7a86e89fa4be8f31d9a1a1f45d2ae912
#
_cell.length_a   1.000
_cell.length_b   1.000
_cell.length_c   1.000
_cell.angle_alpha   90.00
_cell.angle_beta   90.00
_cell.angle_gamma   90.00
#
_symmetry.space_group_name_H-M   'P 1'
#
loop_
_entity.id
_entity.type
_entity.pdbx_description
1 polymer ?
#
loop_
_entity_poly.entity_id
_entity_poly.type
_entity_poly.pdbx_seq_one_letter_code
_entity_poly.pdbx_strand_id
1 'polypeptide(L)'
;MISILIKSAKKFTLEEEKIKSWANNSLEKHSLANVELSLSFVEPKEIQALNRKYRKLDKATSVLTFFQGQATPEKTLLLGDIVICPVEAKKKNLSIEFLIEHGIKNLLSEIPITKNLRVGFD
;
A
#
# COMPACT_ATOMS: atom_id res chain seq x y z
N MET A 1 17.32 0.10 1.22
CA MET A 1 16.71 1.06 0.28
C MET A 1 15.20 0.87 0.22
N ILE A 2 14.45 1.96 0.32
CA ILE A 2 13.00 1.91 0.19
C ILE A 2 12.64 2.34 -1.24
N SER A 3 11.87 1.50 -1.93
CA SER A 3 11.46 1.77 -3.30
C SER A 3 9.94 1.88 -3.35
N ILE A 4 9.43 3.01 -3.81
CA ILE A 4 7.99 3.27 -3.93
C ILE A 4 7.65 3.39 -5.41
N LEU A 5 6.81 2.49 -5.90
CA LEU A 5 6.33 2.52 -7.28
C LEU A 5 4.93 3.10 -7.30
N ILE A 6 4.70 4.11 -8.13
CA ILE A 6 3.41 4.78 -8.22
C ILE A 6 2.82 4.57 -9.60
N LYS A 7 1.59 4.07 -9.64
CA LYS A 7 0.81 3.94 -10.87
C LYS A 7 -0.47 4.74 -10.73
N SER A 8 -0.90 5.39 -11.80
CA SER A 8 -2.07 6.24 -11.72
C SER A 8 -2.87 6.22 -13.01
N ALA A 9 -4.19 6.25 -12.88
CA ALA A 9 -5.07 6.52 -14.01
C ALA A 9 -4.76 7.93 -14.53
N LYS A 10 -4.85 8.12 -15.85
CA LYS A 10 -4.40 9.36 -16.49
C LYS A 10 -5.10 10.62 -16.01
N LYS A 11 -6.33 10.50 -15.54
CA LYS A 11 -7.07 11.69 -15.14
C LYS A 11 -6.75 12.20 -13.74
N PHE A 12 -5.89 11.53 -12.99
CA PHE A 12 -5.49 12.03 -11.67
C PHE A 12 -4.20 12.82 -11.80
N THR A 13 -4.17 14.00 -11.20
CA THR A 13 -2.95 14.77 -11.04
C THR A 13 -2.43 14.48 -9.66
N LEU A 14 -1.30 13.80 -9.58
CA LEU A 14 -0.73 13.38 -8.30
C LEU A 14 0.49 14.19 -7.93
N GLU A 15 0.60 14.50 -6.64
CA GLU A 15 1.82 15.09 -6.10
C GLU A 15 2.75 13.95 -5.71
N GLU A 16 3.44 13.38 -6.71
CA GLU A 16 4.23 12.17 -6.50
C GLU A 16 5.30 12.29 -5.42
N GLU A 17 5.96 13.45 -5.34
CA GLU A 17 7.00 13.65 -4.35
C GLU A 17 6.44 13.58 -2.92
N LYS A 18 5.28 14.19 -2.72
CA LYS A 18 4.60 14.11 -1.43
C LYS A 18 4.19 12.69 -1.09
N ILE A 19 3.62 12.00 -2.07
CA ILE A 19 3.15 10.62 -1.89
C ILE A 19 4.33 9.73 -1.51
N LYS A 20 5.44 9.86 -2.22
CA LYS A 20 6.65 9.09 -1.90
C LYS A 20 7.18 9.41 -0.52
N SER A 21 7.14 10.68 -0.14
CA SER A 21 7.59 11.10 1.17
C SER A 21 6.73 10.51 2.29
N TRP A 22 5.42 10.55 2.14
CA TRP A 22 4.50 9.95 3.13
C TRP A 22 4.76 8.46 3.29
N ALA A 23 4.88 7.75 2.16
CA ALA A 23 5.11 6.31 2.20
C ALA A 23 6.47 5.98 2.81
N ASN A 24 7.49 6.71 2.39
CA ASN A 24 8.85 6.50 2.87
C ASN A 24 8.94 6.72 4.38
N ASN A 25 8.36 7.82 4.86
CA ASN A 25 8.36 8.13 6.29
C ASN A 25 7.61 7.07 7.10
N SER A 26 6.50 6.59 6.59
CA SER A 26 5.73 5.56 7.27
C SER A 26 6.52 4.25 7.37
N LEU A 27 7.19 3.86 6.27
CA LEU A 27 7.98 2.64 6.28
C LEU A 27 9.18 2.75 7.21
N GLU A 28 9.85 3.89 7.23
CA GLU A 28 10.98 4.13 8.14
C GLU A 28 10.54 4.10 9.60
N LYS A 29 9.40 4.67 9.88
CA LYS A 29 8.83 4.68 11.22
C LYS A 29 8.60 3.27 11.75
N HIS A 30 8.33 2.32 10.85
CA HIS A 30 8.14 0.92 11.21
C HIS A 30 9.44 0.11 11.07
N SER A 31 10.57 0.77 10.98
CA SER A 31 11.90 0.16 10.94
C SER A 31 12.16 -0.71 9.72
N LEU A 32 11.52 -0.39 8.60
CA LEU A 32 11.75 -1.11 7.36
C LEU A 32 12.80 -0.39 6.52
N ALA A 33 13.81 -1.13 6.08
CA ALA A 33 14.94 -0.54 5.37
C ALA A 33 15.06 -0.98 3.91
N ASN A 34 14.86 -2.26 3.62
CA ASN A 34 14.97 -2.77 2.27
C ASN A 34 13.63 -3.32 1.85
N VAL A 35 12.80 -2.44 1.28
CA VAL A 35 11.41 -2.79 0.99
C VAL A 35 10.95 -2.11 -0.29
N GLU A 36 10.09 -2.81 -1.03
CA GLU A 36 9.43 -2.25 -2.20
C GLU A 36 7.93 -2.26 -1.96
N LEU A 37 7.30 -1.12 -2.23
CA LEU A 37 5.86 -0.92 -2.05
C LEU A 37 5.28 -0.34 -3.32
N SER A 38 4.15 -0.86 -3.77
CA SER A 38 3.45 -0.36 -4.94
C SER A 38 2.19 0.37 -4.52
N LEU A 39 2.01 1.58 -5.05
CA LEU A 39 0.81 2.38 -4.82
C LEU A 39 0.11 2.59 -6.16
N SER A 40 -1.16 2.24 -6.23
CA SER A 40 -1.96 2.44 -7.44
C SER A 40 -3.14 3.36 -7.13
N PHE A 41 -3.37 4.33 -8.00
CA PHE A 41 -4.48 5.28 -7.86
C PHE A 41 -5.46 5.03 -8.99
N VAL A 42 -6.67 4.61 -8.65
CA VAL A 42 -7.64 4.08 -9.62
C VAL A 42 -8.99 4.75 -9.48
N GLU A 43 -9.84 4.52 -10.48
CA GLU A 43 -11.20 5.04 -10.48
C GLU A 43 -12.15 4.10 -9.73
N PRO A 44 -13.35 4.61 -9.37
CA PRO A 44 -14.30 3.80 -8.60
C PRO A 44 -14.68 2.47 -9.24
N LYS A 45 -14.83 2.44 -10.56
CA LYS A 45 -15.19 1.19 -11.25
C LYS A 45 -14.10 0.14 -11.11
N GLU A 46 -12.85 0.56 -11.16
CA GLU A 46 -11.75 -0.36 -11.08
C GLU A 46 -11.60 -0.94 -9.67
N ILE A 47 -11.69 -0.09 -8.65
CA ILE A 47 -11.57 -0.59 -7.28
C ILE A 47 -12.78 -1.44 -6.89
N GLN A 48 -13.96 -1.14 -7.46
CA GLN A 48 -15.14 -1.97 -7.26
C GLN A 48 -14.94 -3.36 -7.85
N ALA A 49 -14.36 -3.44 -9.04
CA ALA A 49 -14.08 -4.73 -9.68
C ALA A 49 -13.08 -5.54 -8.87
N LEU A 50 -12.04 -4.89 -8.34
CA LEU A 50 -11.05 -5.56 -7.50
C LEU A 50 -11.68 -6.04 -6.18
N ASN A 51 -12.52 -5.22 -5.58
CA ASN A 51 -13.18 -5.56 -4.33
C ASN A 51 -14.12 -6.76 -4.52
N ARG A 52 -14.84 -6.77 -5.63
CA ARG A 52 -15.72 -7.90 -5.96
C ARG A 52 -14.92 -9.17 -6.20
N LYS A 53 -13.82 -9.08 -6.93
CA LYS A 53 -13.02 -10.24 -7.28
C LYS A 53 -12.31 -10.84 -6.07
N TYR A 54 -11.70 -10.01 -5.23
CA TYR A 54 -10.82 -10.49 -4.16
C TYR A 54 -11.48 -10.51 -2.77
N ARG A 55 -12.51 -9.71 -2.56
CA ARG A 55 -13.18 -9.62 -1.25
C ARG A 55 -14.64 -10.05 -1.29
N LYS A 56 -15.16 -10.35 -2.48
CA LYS A 56 -16.56 -10.72 -2.68
C LYS A 56 -17.54 -9.61 -2.28
N LEU A 57 -17.10 -8.37 -2.36
CA LEU A 57 -17.89 -7.19 -2.05
C LEU A 57 -18.07 -6.36 -3.32
N ASP A 58 -19.28 -6.29 -3.84
CA ASP A 58 -19.56 -5.59 -5.09
C ASP A 58 -19.84 -4.11 -4.83
N LYS A 59 -18.81 -3.41 -4.37
CA LYS A 59 -18.90 -1.97 -4.13
C LYS A 59 -17.53 -1.33 -4.19
N ALA A 60 -17.51 -0.04 -4.50
CA ALA A 60 -16.27 0.73 -4.47
C ALA A 60 -15.87 0.99 -3.01
N THR A 61 -14.59 1.12 -2.78
CA THR A 61 -14.05 1.45 -1.47
C THR A 61 -12.91 2.45 -1.67
N SER A 62 -12.43 3.04 -0.58
CA SER A 62 -11.34 4.02 -0.68
C SER A 62 -9.97 3.37 -0.83
N VAL A 63 -9.78 2.18 -0.28
CA VAL A 63 -8.47 1.53 -0.30
C VAL A 63 -8.61 0.02 -0.25
N LEU A 64 -7.69 -0.68 -0.94
CA LEU A 64 -7.51 -2.12 -0.85
C LEU A 64 -6.02 -2.39 -0.73
N THR A 65 -5.66 -3.41 0.04
CA THR A 65 -4.26 -3.82 0.16
C THR A 65 -4.10 -5.28 -0.23
N PHE A 66 -2.97 -5.59 -0.88
CA PHE A 66 -2.66 -6.94 -1.33
C PHE A 66 -1.25 -7.28 -0.88
N PHE A 67 -1.14 -8.13 0.14
CA PHE A 67 0.14 -8.49 0.72
C PHE A 67 0.90 -9.44 -0.21
N GLN A 68 2.19 -9.22 -0.38
CA GLN A 68 3.04 -10.08 -1.19
C GLN A 68 4.03 -10.86 -0.32
N GLY A 69 4.81 -10.16 0.48
CA GLY A 69 5.63 -10.79 1.50
C GLY A 69 6.77 -11.66 1.00
N GLN A 70 7.27 -11.40 -0.20
CA GLN A 70 8.37 -12.19 -0.77
C GLN A 70 9.67 -11.43 -0.72
N ALA A 71 10.75 -12.11 -0.43
CA ALA A 71 12.07 -11.50 -0.46
C ALA A 71 12.73 -11.80 -1.80
N THR A 72 13.41 -10.80 -2.37
CA THR A 72 14.19 -11.00 -3.59
C THR A 72 15.55 -11.58 -3.24
N PRO A 73 16.30 -12.09 -4.25
CA PRO A 73 17.67 -12.55 -4.02
C PRO A 73 18.55 -11.47 -3.39
N GLU A 74 18.27 -10.20 -3.68
CA GLU A 74 19.01 -9.07 -3.12
C GLU A 74 18.54 -8.69 -1.71
N LYS A 75 17.67 -9.50 -1.12
CA LYS A 75 17.13 -9.30 0.22
C LYS A 75 16.25 -8.07 0.36
N THR A 76 15.56 -7.70 -0.71
CA THR A 76 14.53 -6.67 -0.67
C THR A 76 13.18 -7.35 -0.42
N LEU A 77 12.43 -6.84 0.54
CA LEU A 77 11.09 -7.36 0.82
C LEU A 77 10.09 -6.70 -0.13
N LEU A 78 9.41 -7.53 -0.93
CA LEU A 78 8.28 -7.06 -1.72
C LEU A 78 7.06 -7.06 -0.80
N LEU A 79 6.73 -5.88 -0.28
CA LEU A 79 5.70 -5.78 0.76
C LEU A 79 4.30 -6.03 0.20
N GLY A 80 3.98 -5.37 -0.90
CA GLY A 80 2.69 -5.56 -1.52
C GLY A 80 2.19 -4.32 -2.24
N ASP A 81 0.87 -4.30 -2.49
CA ASP A 81 0.23 -3.23 -3.23
C ASP A 81 -0.83 -2.56 -2.37
N ILE A 82 -0.88 -1.23 -2.44
CA ILE A 82 -1.98 -0.45 -1.87
C ILE A 82 -2.68 0.20 -3.05
N VAL A 83 -3.97 -0.10 -3.21
CA VAL A 83 -4.79 0.47 -4.28
C VAL A 83 -5.70 1.50 -3.64
N ILE A 84 -5.62 2.75 -4.11
CA ILE A 84 -6.38 3.87 -3.55
C ILE A 84 -7.29 4.44 -4.62
N CYS A 85 -8.54 4.74 -4.22
CA CYS A 85 -9.48 5.43 -5.09
C CYS A 85 -9.68 6.84 -4.54
N PRO A 86 -9.07 7.86 -5.16
CA PRO A 86 -9.18 9.23 -4.65
C PRO A 86 -10.62 9.75 -4.60
N VAL A 87 -11.46 9.33 -5.54
CA VAL A 87 -12.87 9.74 -5.56
C VAL A 87 -13.59 9.25 -4.31
N GLU A 88 -13.41 7.97 -3.96
CA GLU A 88 -14.06 7.41 -2.78
C GLU A 88 -13.45 7.95 -1.48
N ALA A 89 -12.15 8.22 -1.50
CA ALA A 89 -11.49 8.83 -0.34
C ALA A 89 -12.08 10.20 -0.04
N LYS A 90 -12.28 11.00 -1.09
CA LYS A 90 -12.86 12.33 -0.94
C LYS A 90 -14.28 12.28 -0.39
N LYS A 91 -15.09 11.33 -0.87
CA LYS A 91 -16.45 11.16 -0.35
C LYS A 91 -16.49 10.85 1.13
N LYS A 92 -15.47 10.16 1.63
CA LYS A 92 -15.39 9.76 3.04
C LYS A 92 -14.56 10.69 3.89
N ASN A 93 -14.09 11.80 3.31
CA ASN A 93 -13.24 12.77 3.99
C ASN A 93 -11.93 12.15 4.50
N LEU A 94 -11.38 11.22 3.74
CA LEU A 94 -10.12 10.57 4.09
C LEU A 94 -9.00 11.13 3.23
N SER A 95 -7.87 11.45 3.85
CA SER A 95 -6.71 11.97 3.13
C SER A 95 -5.92 10.81 2.49
N ILE A 96 -5.21 11.12 1.42
CA ILE A 96 -4.34 10.14 0.78
C ILE A 96 -3.24 9.71 1.75
N GLU A 97 -2.69 10.65 2.51
CA GLU A 97 -1.66 10.34 3.50
C GLU A 97 -2.15 9.32 4.51
N PHE A 98 -3.38 9.54 5.03
CA PHE A 98 -3.98 8.60 5.98
C PHE A 98 -4.13 7.21 5.36
N LEU A 99 -4.58 7.14 4.11
CA LEU A 99 -4.82 5.86 3.45
C LEU A 99 -3.51 5.11 3.17
N ILE A 100 -2.44 5.84 2.85
CA ILE A 100 -1.12 5.24 2.67
C ILE A 100 -0.64 4.63 3.97
N GLU A 101 -0.72 5.38 5.06
CA GLU A 101 -0.29 4.87 6.36
C GLU A 101 -1.15 3.69 6.82
N HIS A 102 -2.47 3.80 6.63
CA HIS A 102 -3.40 2.73 6.96
C HIS A 102 -3.08 1.46 6.16
N GLY A 103 -2.83 1.63 4.86
CA GLY A 103 -2.49 0.50 3.99
C GLY A 103 -1.18 -0.16 4.39
N ILE A 104 -0.17 0.63 4.74
CA ILE A 104 1.11 0.08 5.19
C ILE A 104 0.91 -0.73 6.47
N LYS A 105 0.15 -0.21 7.44
CA LYS A 105 -0.13 -0.95 8.67
C LYS A 105 -0.83 -2.28 8.38
N ASN A 106 -1.79 -2.26 7.44
CA ASN A 106 -2.48 -3.48 7.06
C ASN A 106 -1.52 -4.50 6.46
N LEU A 107 -0.63 -4.06 5.58
CA LEU A 107 0.34 -4.97 4.97
C LEU A 107 1.30 -5.52 6.01
N LEU A 108 1.76 -4.68 6.94
CA LEU A 108 2.68 -5.11 7.98
C LEU A 108 2.04 -6.14 8.91
N SER A 109 0.74 -6.03 9.14
CA SER A 109 0.04 -6.98 10.01
C SER A 109 0.02 -8.39 9.43
N GLU A 110 0.29 -8.53 8.14
CA GLU A 110 0.31 -9.84 7.49
C GLU A 110 1.67 -10.50 7.52
N ILE A 111 2.71 -9.80 7.96
CA ILE A 111 4.03 -10.39 8.09
C ILE A 111 4.00 -11.39 9.25
N PRO A 112 4.40 -12.65 9.02
CA PRO A 112 4.37 -13.64 10.10
C PRO A 112 5.32 -13.27 11.23
N ILE A 113 4.80 -13.17 12.42
CA ILE A 113 5.57 -12.81 13.60
C ILE A 113 6.67 -13.81 13.87
N THR A 114 6.40 -15.06 13.61
CA THR A 114 7.39 -16.11 13.84
C THR A 114 8.64 -15.93 13.02
N LYS A 115 8.60 -15.16 11.96
CA LYS A 115 9.78 -14.89 11.15
C LYS A 115 10.55 -13.69 11.65
N ASN A 116 9.98 -12.94 12.53
CA ASN A 116 10.60 -11.79 13.07
C ASN A 116 11.50 -12.05 14.20
N LEU A 117 11.33 -13.02 14.67
CA LEU A 117 12.02 -13.28 15.82
C LEU A 117 13.47 -13.34 15.65
N ARG A 118 12.98 -12.90 15.28
CA ARG A 118 13.46 -12.93 14.82
C ARG A 118 14.29 -12.46 14.41
N VAL A 119 14.10 -12.37 14.45
CA VAL A 119 14.24 -11.98 14.01
C VAL A 119 14.91 -11.56 14.23
N GLY A 120 15.15 -11.39 14.59
CA GLY A 120 15.26 -11.02 14.69
C GLY A 120 15.58 -10.97 15.23
N PHE A 121 15.21 -11.31 15.62
CA PHE A 121 15.00 -11.45 15.94
C PHE A 121 15.46 -12.08 16.20
N ASP A 122 15.55 -12.40 16.20
CA ASP A 122 15.56 -13.08 16.11
C ASP A 122 15.83 -13.10 16.12
#